data_be5ca47f681197637d5d95918f0e800f
#
_entry.id   be5ca47f681197637d5d95918f0e800f
#
_cell.length_a   1.000
_cell.length_b   1.000
_cell.length_c   1.000
_cell.angle_alpha   90.00
_cell.angle_beta   90.00
_cell.angle_gamma   90.00
#
_symmetry.space_group_name_H-M   'P 1'
#
loop_
_entity.id
_entity.type
_entity.pdbx_description
1 polymer ?
#
loop_
_entity_poly.entity_id
_entity_poly.type
_entity_poly.pdbx_seq_one_letter_code
_entity_poly.pdbx_strand_id
1 'polypeptide(L)'
;LLDEINRSSAKTQSAMLEAMQEAQTTIGGVNYPLPKPFMVMATQNPIEEEGTYVLPEAQMDRFLMKQIITYPQPREELEVLERIDAGTMDAQIQEEPISLEDLTTLQKMTNRVFIHHTLKAYIVDIINTTRGQGPRYVEPVSKLLRVGASPRGGIALMRVSQALALMSGRNYVTPEEIKAMRHAVLRHRMIRTYDAIADGVDVDRLIDSVFNAVPVP
;
A
#
# COMPACT_ATOMS: atom_id res chain seq x y z
N LEU A 1 -10.08 -10.65 -4.86
CA LEU A 1 -8.74 -10.80 -5.44
C LEU A 1 -8.82 -10.60 -6.93
N LEU A 2 -7.95 -9.76 -7.48
CA LEU A 2 -7.80 -9.51 -8.92
C LEU A 2 -6.35 -9.83 -9.29
N ASP A 3 -6.18 -10.91 -10.03
CA ASP A 3 -4.86 -11.30 -10.48
C ASP A 3 -4.48 -10.55 -11.76
N GLU A 4 -3.23 -10.11 -11.86
CA GLU A 4 -2.67 -9.37 -12.99
C GLU A 4 -3.58 -8.23 -13.48
N ILE A 5 -3.94 -7.31 -12.59
CA ILE A 5 -4.87 -6.20 -12.89
C ILE A 5 -4.41 -5.34 -14.07
N ASN A 6 -3.10 -5.26 -14.31
CA ASN A 6 -2.52 -4.56 -15.46
C ASN A 6 -2.83 -5.23 -16.81
N ARG A 7 -3.31 -6.48 -16.83
CA ARG A 7 -3.80 -7.19 -18.02
C ARG A 7 -5.33 -7.12 -18.18
N SER A 8 -6.02 -6.64 -17.15
CA SER A 8 -7.47 -6.53 -17.16
C SER A 8 -7.95 -5.40 -18.09
N SER A 9 -9.12 -5.59 -18.69
CA SER A 9 -9.73 -4.56 -19.51
C SER A 9 -10.02 -3.27 -18.71
N ALA A 10 -10.07 -2.12 -19.38
CA ALA A 10 -10.45 -0.85 -18.75
C ALA A 10 -11.81 -0.92 -18.04
N LYS A 11 -12.75 -1.76 -18.53
CA LYS A 11 -14.04 -1.99 -17.91
C LYS A 11 -13.89 -2.69 -16.55
N THR A 12 -13.06 -3.71 -16.49
CA THR A 12 -12.75 -4.45 -15.24
C THR A 12 -12.08 -3.53 -14.22
N GLN A 13 -11.09 -2.75 -14.67
CA GLN A 13 -10.42 -1.77 -13.81
C GLN A 13 -11.41 -0.73 -13.26
N SER A 14 -12.34 -0.24 -14.09
CA SER A 14 -13.36 0.72 -13.65
C SER A 14 -14.34 0.12 -12.65
N ALA A 15 -14.78 -1.12 -12.84
CA ALA A 15 -15.66 -1.81 -11.89
C ALA A 15 -14.98 -2.04 -10.53
N MET A 16 -13.68 -2.37 -10.54
CA MET A 16 -12.89 -2.48 -9.31
C MET A 16 -12.83 -1.13 -8.56
N LEU A 17 -12.64 -0.04 -9.29
CA LEU A 17 -12.58 1.30 -8.68
C LEU A 17 -13.92 1.71 -8.08
N GLU A 18 -15.03 1.38 -8.71
CA GLU A 18 -16.36 1.56 -8.15
C GLU A 18 -16.50 0.78 -6.84
N ALA A 19 -16.11 -0.51 -6.85
CA ALA A 19 -16.12 -1.34 -5.65
C ALA A 19 -15.30 -0.72 -4.50
N MET A 20 -14.09 -0.21 -4.80
CA MET A 20 -13.22 0.39 -3.78
C MET A 20 -13.76 1.70 -3.22
N GLN A 21 -14.48 2.50 -4.01
CA GLN A 21 -14.94 3.84 -3.62
C GLN A 21 -16.32 3.82 -2.99
N GLU A 22 -17.24 3.14 -3.66
CA GLU A 22 -18.66 3.19 -3.36
C GLU A 22 -19.11 1.98 -2.52
N ALA A 23 -18.21 0.99 -2.31
CA ALA A 23 -18.53 -0.29 -1.66
C ALA A 23 -19.76 -0.97 -2.31
N GLN A 24 -19.85 -0.87 -3.63
CA GLN A 24 -20.91 -1.46 -4.46
C GLN A 24 -20.35 -1.90 -5.81
N THR A 25 -21.14 -2.64 -6.55
CA THR A 25 -20.87 -2.98 -7.96
C THR A 25 -22.15 -2.77 -8.78
N THR A 26 -22.01 -2.25 -10.01
CA THR A 26 -23.13 -2.03 -10.92
C THR A 26 -23.16 -3.12 -11.99
N ILE A 27 -24.24 -3.91 -12.03
CA ILE A 27 -24.45 -4.99 -13.00
C ILE A 27 -25.78 -4.74 -13.73
N GLY A 28 -25.73 -4.62 -15.05
CA GLY A 28 -26.94 -4.38 -15.86
C GLY A 28 -27.69 -3.08 -15.49
N GLY A 29 -27.02 -2.06 -14.96
CA GLY A 29 -27.64 -0.82 -14.51
C GLY A 29 -28.23 -0.88 -13.09
N VAL A 30 -28.07 -2.00 -12.39
CA VAL A 30 -28.54 -2.18 -11.01
C VAL A 30 -27.33 -2.16 -10.07
N ASN A 31 -27.42 -1.39 -8.98
CA ASN A 31 -26.37 -1.28 -7.97
C ASN A 31 -26.54 -2.34 -6.89
N TYR A 32 -25.49 -3.11 -6.65
CA TYR A 32 -25.42 -4.13 -5.60
C TYR A 32 -24.41 -3.71 -4.53
N PRO A 33 -24.82 -3.45 -3.30
CA PRO A 33 -23.90 -3.14 -2.22
C PRO A 33 -23.03 -4.36 -1.89
N LEU A 34 -21.75 -4.12 -1.63
CA LEU A 34 -20.81 -5.17 -1.21
C LEU A 34 -20.96 -5.44 0.29
N PRO A 35 -20.87 -6.71 0.72
CA PRO A 35 -20.90 -7.05 2.13
C PRO A 35 -19.72 -6.44 2.87
N LYS A 36 -19.90 -6.07 4.14
CA LYS A 36 -18.84 -5.53 4.99
C LYS A 36 -18.42 -6.57 6.05
N PRO A 37 -17.14 -6.66 6.37
CA PRO A 37 -16.00 -5.97 5.75
C PRO A 37 -15.65 -6.57 4.39
N PHE A 38 -15.17 -5.74 3.45
CA PHE A 38 -14.59 -6.24 2.21
C PHE A 38 -13.22 -5.59 1.96
N MET A 39 -12.37 -6.29 1.23
CA MET A 39 -11.03 -5.84 0.87
C MET A 39 -10.77 -6.14 -0.60
N VAL A 40 -10.16 -5.19 -1.30
CA VAL A 40 -9.66 -5.40 -2.67
C VAL A 40 -8.16 -5.67 -2.61
N MET A 41 -7.76 -6.83 -3.13
CA MET A 41 -6.37 -7.17 -3.40
C MET A 41 -6.20 -7.31 -4.90
N ALA A 42 -5.09 -6.76 -5.43
CA ALA A 42 -4.74 -6.91 -6.82
C ALA A 42 -3.25 -7.20 -6.95
N THR A 43 -2.87 -8.09 -7.88
CA THR A 43 -1.48 -8.32 -8.24
C THR A 43 -1.13 -7.57 -9.52
N GLN A 44 0.14 -7.23 -9.68
CA GLN A 44 0.72 -6.72 -10.91
C GLN A 44 1.95 -7.56 -11.25
N ASN A 45 2.04 -8.02 -12.48
CA ASN A 45 3.25 -8.65 -12.99
C ASN A 45 4.05 -7.61 -13.79
N PRO A 46 5.22 -7.15 -13.28
CA PRO A 46 6.02 -6.13 -13.96
C PRO A 46 6.88 -6.68 -15.11
N ILE A 47 7.03 -8.02 -15.24
CA ILE A 47 7.94 -8.64 -16.19
C ILE A 47 7.36 -8.65 -17.60
N GLU A 48 6.04 -8.70 -17.72
CA GLU A 48 5.35 -8.78 -19.00
C GLU A 48 4.69 -7.45 -19.33
N GLU A 49 5.36 -6.61 -20.12
CA GLU A 49 4.87 -5.29 -20.52
C GLU A 49 3.98 -5.30 -21.77
N GLU A 50 4.12 -6.32 -22.66
CA GLU A 50 3.33 -6.41 -23.87
C GLU A 50 1.85 -6.73 -23.57
N GLY A 51 0.94 -5.89 -24.09
CA GLY A 51 -0.51 -6.06 -23.92
C GLY A 51 -1.06 -5.62 -22.58
N THR A 52 -0.29 -4.87 -21.76
CA THR A 52 -0.76 -4.38 -20.46
C THR A 52 -1.41 -3.00 -20.57
N TYR A 53 -2.53 -2.84 -19.86
CA TYR A 53 -3.11 -1.52 -19.58
C TYR A 53 -2.51 -1.01 -18.27
N VAL A 54 -1.58 -0.06 -18.36
CA VAL A 54 -1.01 0.57 -17.17
C VAL A 54 -2.13 1.19 -16.35
N LEU A 55 -2.24 0.80 -15.08
CA LEU A 55 -3.19 1.45 -14.18
C LEU A 55 -2.84 2.94 -14.06
N PRO A 56 -3.78 3.85 -14.34
CA PRO A 56 -3.54 5.27 -14.13
C PRO A 56 -3.12 5.58 -12.69
N GLU A 57 -2.23 6.53 -12.53
CA GLU A 57 -1.66 6.95 -11.24
C GLU A 57 -2.73 7.26 -10.20
N ALA A 58 -3.81 7.95 -10.61
CA ALA A 58 -4.96 8.27 -9.76
C ALA A 58 -5.73 7.02 -9.27
N GLN A 59 -5.62 5.91 -9.99
CA GLN A 59 -6.22 4.64 -9.59
C GLN A 59 -5.32 3.90 -8.62
N MET A 60 -4.01 3.93 -8.85
CA MET A 60 -3.02 3.35 -7.93
C MET A 60 -3.04 4.02 -6.56
N ASP A 61 -3.23 5.34 -6.48
CA ASP A 61 -3.31 6.10 -5.24
C ASP A 61 -4.46 5.66 -4.31
N ARG A 62 -5.44 4.91 -4.81
CA ARG A 62 -6.59 4.38 -4.04
C ARG A 62 -6.26 3.12 -3.24
N PHE A 63 -5.25 2.37 -3.64
CA PHE A 63 -4.77 1.23 -2.86
C PHE A 63 -4.10 1.71 -1.57
N LEU A 64 -4.41 1.06 -0.46
CA LEU A 64 -3.86 1.42 0.85
C LEU A 64 -2.34 1.27 0.87
N MET A 65 -1.86 0.14 0.38
CA MET A 65 -0.44 -0.24 0.36
C MET A 65 -0.09 -0.94 -0.97
N LYS A 66 1.18 -0.87 -1.34
CA LYS A 66 1.80 -1.69 -2.38
C LYS A 66 2.98 -2.45 -1.78
N GLN A 67 2.87 -3.78 -1.76
CA GLN A 67 3.95 -4.67 -1.33
C GLN A 67 4.69 -5.20 -2.56
N ILE A 68 6.02 -5.23 -2.49
CA ILE A 68 6.85 -5.89 -3.48
C ILE A 68 7.12 -7.31 -2.98
N ILE A 69 6.83 -8.29 -3.82
CA ILE A 69 7.15 -9.69 -3.56
C ILE A 69 8.38 -10.02 -4.39
N THR A 70 9.42 -10.49 -3.72
CA THR A 70 10.67 -10.93 -4.35
C THR A 70 10.71 -12.45 -4.41
N TYR A 71 11.68 -12.98 -5.14
CA TYR A 71 11.95 -14.42 -5.13
C TYR A 71 12.26 -14.89 -3.71
N PRO A 72 11.85 -16.13 -3.35
CA PRO A 72 12.21 -16.73 -2.08
C PRO A 72 13.73 -16.88 -1.95
N GLN A 73 14.21 -17.01 -0.72
CA GLN A 73 15.61 -17.34 -0.49
C GLN A 73 15.89 -18.80 -0.91
N PRO A 74 17.12 -19.17 -1.29
CA PRO A 74 17.45 -20.54 -1.73
C PRO A 74 17.00 -21.64 -0.76
N ARG A 75 17.00 -21.37 0.54
CA ARG A 75 16.52 -22.30 1.56
C ARG A 75 14.99 -22.48 1.49
N GLU A 76 14.26 -21.41 1.23
CA GLU A 76 12.80 -21.44 1.08
C GLU A 76 12.39 -22.13 -0.22
N GLU A 77 13.17 -21.92 -1.30
CA GLU A 77 12.97 -22.64 -2.57
C GLU A 77 13.17 -24.16 -2.38
N LEU A 78 14.19 -24.57 -1.62
CA LEU A 78 14.41 -25.97 -1.30
C LEU A 78 13.21 -26.54 -0.52
N GLU A 79 12.71 -25.83 0.48
CA GLU A 79 11.52 -26.24 1.24
C GLU A 79 10.29 -26.40 0.36
N VAL A 80 10.08 -25.52 -0.63
CA VAL A 80 9.01 -25.66 -1.61
C VAL A 80 9.12 -26.97 -2.41
N LEU A 81 10.35 -27.29 -2.89
CA LEU A 81 10.58 -28.55 -3.63
C LEU A 81 10.35 -29.79 -2.75
N GLU A 82 10.81 -29.77 -1.51
CA GLU A 82 10.60 -30.85 -0.54
C GLU A 82 9.11 -31.07 -0.24
N ARG A 83 8.32 -29.96 -0.09
CA ARG A 83 6.87 -30.05 0.12
C ARG A 83 6.14 -30.60 -1.10
N ILE A 84 6.57 -30.24 -2.32
CA ILE A 84 5.99 -30.78 -3.56
C ILE A 84 6.29 -32.29 -3.64
N ASP A 85 7.53 -32.71 -3.42
CA ASP A 85 7.94 -34.12 -3.46
C ASP A 85 7.20 -34.97 -2.43
N ALA A 86 7.02 -34.41 -1.24
CA ALA A 86 6.24 -35.06 -0.16
C ALA A 86 4.71 -35.03 -0.37
N GLY A 87 4.19 -34.35 -1.40
CA GLY A 87 2.76 -34.17 -1.63
C GLY A 87 2.04 -33.37 -0.54
N THR A 88 2.76 -32.49 0.16
CA THR A 88 2.23 -31.70 1.30
C THR A 88 1.99 -30.23 0.96
N MET A 89 2.13 -29.81 -0.32
CA MET A 89 1.90 -28.41 -0.72
C MET A 89 0.47 -27.94 -0.40
N ASP A 90 -0.53 -28.80 -0.55
CA ASP A 90 -1.94 -28.50 -0.29
C ASP A 90 -2.36 -28.85 1.16
N ALA A 91 -1.38 -29.14 2.03
CA ALA A 91 -1.69 -29.37 3.44
C ALA A 91 -2.36 -28.12 4.01
N GLN A 92 -3.62 -28.22 4.37
CA GLN A 92 -4.39 -27.12 4.92
C GLN A 92 -3.70 -26.62 6.19
N ILE A 93 -3.45 -25.32 6.23
CA ILE A 93 -3.04 -24.64 7.47
C ILE A 93 -4.18 -24.89 8.47
N GLN A 94 -3.91 -25.67 9.51
CA GLN A 94 -4.88 -25.97 10.58
C GLN A 94 -4.97 -24.80 11.56
N GLU A 95 -5.08 -23.59 11.07
CA GLU A 95 -5.34 -22.42 11.90
C GLU A 95 -6.84 -22.14 11.86
N GLU A 96 -7.45 -21.91 13.03
CA GLU A 96 -8.83 -21.47 13.10
C GLU A 96 -8.93 -20.09 12.42
N PRO A 97 -9.80 -19.94 11.41
CA PRO A 97 -9.95 -18.67 10.72
C PRO A 97 -10.53 -17.63 11.69
N ILE A 98 -10.00 -16.41 11.64
CA ILE A 98 -10.57 -15.27 12.37
C ILE A 98 -12.00 -15.05 11.88
N SER A 99 -12.95 -14.91 12.81
CA SER A 99 -14.35 -14.64 12.48
C SER A 99 -14.53 -13.23 11.90
N LEU A 100 -15.59 -13.02 11.11
CA LEU A 100 -15.93 -11.68 10.61
C LEU A 100 -16.27 -10.70 11.76
N GLU A 101 -16.77 -11.22 12.87
CA GLU A 101 -17.05 -10.44 14.08
C GLU A 101 -15.76 -9.98 14.75
N ASP A 102 -14.77 -10.88 14.88
CA ASP A 102 -13.44 -10.54 15.40
C ASP A 102 -12.75 -9.50 14.52
N LEU A 103 -12.79 -9.68 13.19
CA LEU A 103 -12.24 -8.72 12.24
C LEU A 103 -12.88 -7.33 12.38
N THR A 104 -14.21 -7.28 12.51
CA THR A 104 -14.95 -6.04 12.73
C THR A 104 -14.56 -5.39 14.07
N THR A 105 -14.34 -6.20 15.09
CA THR A 105 -13.89 -5.74 16.41
C THR A 105 -12.48 -5.17 16.32
N LEU A 106 -11.55 -5.86 15.66
CA LEU A 106 -10.18 -5.36 15.43
C LEU A 106 -10.18 -4.05 14.63
N GLN A 107 -11.03 -3.89 13.62
CA GLN A 107 -11.18 -2.64 12.89
C GLN A 107 -11.65 -1.49 13.79
N LYS A 108 -12.61 -1.74 14.69
CA LYS A 108 -13.06 -0.75 15.68
C LYS A 108 -11.97 -0.39 16.67
N MET A 109 -11.19 -1.38 17.13
CA MET A 109 -10.05 -1.16 18.02
C MET A 109 -8.97 -0.33 17.34
N THR A 110 -8.62 -0.63 16.09
CA THR A 110 -7.64 0.14 15.29
C THR A 110 -8.04 1.62 15.22
N ASN A 111 -9.31 1.92 14.99
CA ASN A 111 -9.81 3.31 14.94
C ASN A 111 -9.72 4.05 16.28
N ARG A 112 -9.56 3.35 17.41
CA ARG A 112 -9.40 3.92 18.75
C ARG A 112 -7.94 4.10 19.16
N VAL A 113 -6.98 3.54 18.39
CA VAL A 113 -5.56 3.74 18.66
C VAL A 113 -5.24 5.22 18.58
N PHE A 114 -4.68 5.76 19.65
CA PHE A 114 -4.39 7.19 19.76
C PHE A 114 -3.22 7.57 18.88
N ILE A 115 -3.34 8.71 18.19
CA ILE A 115 -2.23 9.36 17.49
C ILE A 115 -2.15 10.82 17.92
N HIS A 116 -1.01 11.19 18.47
CA HIS A 116 -0.78 12.54 18.95
C HIS A 116 -0.83 13.55 17.78
N HIS A 117 -1.25 14.79 18.06
CA HIS A 117 -1.38 15.82 17.01
C HIS A 117 -0.03 16.15 16.35
N THR A 118 1.09 16.10 17.08
CA THR A 118 2.43 16.31 16.51
C THR A 118 2.80 15.23 15.49
N LEU A 119 2.40 13.98 15.70
CA LEU A 119 2.60 12.91 14.71
C LEU A 119 1.72 13.09 13.48
N LYS A 120 0.52 13.64 13.63
CA LYS A 120 -0.32 14.02 12.47
C LYS A 120 0.32 15.15 11.68
N ALA A 121 0.89 16.16 12.36
CA ALA A 121 1.65 17.24 11.72
C ALA A 121 2.89 16.66 11.01
N TYR A 122 3.63 15.77 11.64
CA TYR A 122 4.77 15.07 11.05
C TYR A 122 4.40 14.32 9.75
N ILE A 123 3.27 13.61 9.74
CA ILE A 123 2.76 12.97 8.50
C ILE A 123 2.46 14.02 7.42
N VAL A 124 1.82 15.14 7.79
CA VAL A 124 1.51 16.20 6.84
C VAL A 124 2.80 16.83 6.27
N ASP A 125 3.81 17.05 7.10
CA ASP A 125 5.10 17.57 6.67
C ASP A 125 5.83 16.60 5.72
N ILE A 126 5.80 15.30 5.99
CA ILE A 126 6.30 14.27 5.08
C ILE A 126 5.60 14.38 3.71
N ILE A 127 4.27 14.38 3.69
CA ILE A 127 3.49 14.43 2.45
C ILE A 127 3.77 15.71 1.67
N ASN A 128 3.82 16.87 2.33
CA ASN A 128 4.14 18.15 1.68
C ASN A 128 5.59 18.17 1.15
N THR A 129 6.53 17.59 1.89
CA THR A 129 7.93 17.47 1.44
C THR A 129 8.04 16.63 0.15
N THR A 130 7.22 15.56 -0.02
CA THR A 130 7.18 14.82 -1.29
C THR A 130 6.73 15.65 -2.48
N ARG A 131 6.01 16.77 -2.24
CA ARG A 131 5.50 17.69 -3.28
C ARG A 131 6.42 18.89 -3.53
N GLY A 132 7.54 18.95 -2.83
CA GLY A 132 8.41 20.15 -2.83
C GLY A 132 7.79 21.38 -2.13
N GLN A 133 6.73 21.19 -1.34
CA GLN A 133 5.98 22.25 -0.65
C GLN A 133 6.13 22.17 0.88
N GLY A 134 6.88 21.23 1.38
CA GLY A 134 7.08 21.02 2.82
C GLY A 134 8.01 22.05 3.45
N PRO A 135 8.12 22.04 4.79
CA PRO A 135 9.03 22.94 5.53
C PRO A 135 10.50 22.60 5.24
N ARG A 136 10.78 21.50 4.59
CA ARG A 136 12.11 21.03 4.23
C ARG A 136 12.23 20.86 2.72
N TYR A 137 13.21 21.54 2.15
CA TYR A 137 13.57 21.31 0.75
C TYR A 137 14.49 20.10 0.64
N VAL A 138 14.09 19.13 -0.18
CA VAL A 138 14.88 17.93 -0.47
C VAL A 138 15.19 17.94 -1.96
N GLU A 139 16.42 18.35 -2.31
CA GLU A 139 16.83 18.56 -3.71
C GLU A 139 16.59 17.33 -4.60
N PRO A 140 16.97 16.08 -4.21
CA PRO A 140 16.68 14.91 -5.03
C PRO A 140 15.18 14.71 -5.29
N VAL A 141 14.35 14.98 -4.29
CA VAL A 141 12.89 14.81 -4.39
C VAL A 141 12.30 15.83 -5.37
N SER A 142 12.67 17.10 -5.28
CA SER A 142 12.14 18.14 -6.15
C SER A 142 12.61 18.03 -7.61
N LYS A 143 13.78 17.42 -7.86
CA LYS A 143 14.31 17.22 -9.23
C LYS A 143 13.85 15.90 -9.86
N LEU A 144 13.70 14.85 -9.07
CA LEU A 144 13.51 13.47 -9.56
C LEU A 144 12.07 12.99 -9.45
N LEU A 145 11.19 13.73 -8.75
CA LEU A 145 9.76 13.45 -8.72
C LEU A 145 8.99 14.41 -9.60
N ARG A 146 8.15 13.84 -10.45
CA ARG A 146 7.13 14.56 -11.22
C ARG A 146 5.89 14.84 -10.39
N VAL A 147 5.49 13.85 -9.55
CA VAL A 147 4.32 13.94 -8.67
C VAL A 147 4.66 13.38 -7.30
N GLY A 148 4.39 14.15 -6.25
CA GLY A 148 4.45 13.70 -4.86
C GLY A 148 3.15 13.06 -4.39
N ALA A 149 3.16 12.53 -3.18
CA ALA A 149 2.02 11.80 -2.62
C ALA A 149 0.79 12.71 -2.40
N SER A 150 -0.40 12.18 -2.69
CA SER A 150 -1.67 12.84 -2.43
C SER A 150 -2.03 12.87 -0.93
N PRO A 151 -3.06 13.61 -0.49
CA PRO A 151 -3.57 13.53 0.88
C PRO A 151 -3.96 12.11 1.32
N ARG A 152 -4.32 11.22 0.36
CA ARG A 152 -4.58 9.80 0.64
C ARG A 152 -3.35 9.09 1.19
N GLY A 153 -2.14 9.47 0.76
CA GLY A 153 -0.89 8.95 1.32
C GLY A 153 -0.77 9.24 2.82
N GLY A 154 -1.13 10.45 3.26
CA GLY A 154 -1.15 10.81 4.69
C GLY A 154 -2.20 10.04 5.49
N ILE A 155 -3.41 9.90 4.94
CA ILE A 155 -4.48 9.10 5.55
C ILE A 155 -4.03 7.63 5.66
N ALA A 156 -3.42 7.09 4.61
CA ALA A 156 -2.92 5.72 4.60
C ALA A 156 -1.82 5.51 5.64
N LEU A 157 -0.80 6.39 5.72
CA LEU A 157 0.23 6.34 6.76
C LEU A 157 -0.39 6.33 8.16
N MET A 158 -1.33 7.23 8.43
CA MET A 158 -2.00 7.27 9.72
C MET A 158 -2.73 5.95 10.05
N ARG A 159 -3.52 5.43 9.12
CA ARG A 159 -4.34 4.21 9.33
C ARG A 159 -3.48 2.97 9.51
N VAL A 160 -2.47 2.81 8.67
CA VAL A 160 -1.58 1.64 8.73
C VAL A 160 -0.72 1.69 10.00
N SER A 161 -0.26 2.88 10.41
CA SER A 161 0.48 3.03 11.67
C SER A 161 -0.38 2.71 12.90
N GLN A 162 -1.68 3.10 12.89
CA GLN A 162 -2.61 2.70 13.95
C GLN A 162 -2.79 1.17 14.02
N ALA A 163 -2.94 0.52 12.86
CA ALA A 163 -3.05 -0.94 12.80
C ALA A 163 -1.77 -1.63 13.31
N LEU A 164 -0.60 -1.17 12.88
CA LEU A 164 0.68 -1.73 13.30
C LEU A 164 0.92 -1.55 14.81
N ALA A 165 0.56 -0.40 15.37
CA ALA A 165 0.63 -0.17 16.82
C ALA A 165 -0.27 -1.15 17.59
N LEU A 166 -1.51 -1.36 17.13
CA LEU A 166 -2.43 -2.34 17.73
C LEU A 166 -1.87 -3.76 17.66
N MET A 167 -1.33 -4.18 16.51
CA MET A 167 -0.70 -5.49 16.32
C MET A 167 0.52 -5.67 17.22
N SER A 168 1.18 -4.56 17.60
CA SER A 168 2.29 -4.55 18.57
C SER A 168 1.81 -4.44 20.04
N GLY A 169 0.50 -4.59 20.29
CA GLY A 169 -0.08 -4.54 21.64
C GLY A 169 -0.17 -3.14 22.24
N ARG A 170 -0.07 -2.07 21.43
CA ARG A 170 -0.13 -0.69 21.90
C ARG A 170 -1.44 -0.01 21.46
N ASN A 171 -1.90 0.90 22.30
CA ASN A 171 -3.08 1.73 22.03
C ASN A 171 -2.71 3.16 21.58
N TYR A 172 -1.45 3.40 21.22
CA TYR A 172 -0.94 4.67 20.68
C TYR A 172 0.13 4.42 19.62
N VAL A 173 0.23 5.35 18.67
CA VAL A 173 1.21 5.34 17.57
C VAL A 173 2.49 6.06 18.02
N THR A 174 3.64 5.52 17.60
CA THR A 174 4.96 6.17 17.71
C THR A 174 5.50 6.50 16.30
N PRO A 175 6.57 7.29 16.18
CA PRO A 175 7.20 7.56 14.88
C PRO A 175 7.68 6.30 14.15
N GLU A 176 8.01 5.25 14.90
CA GLU A 176 8.56 4.00 14.35
C GLU A 176 7.54 3.28 13.45
N GLU A 177 6.23 3.23 13.81
CA GLU A 177 5.19 2.65 12.95
C GLU A 177 5.06 3.44 11.65
N ILE A 178 5.13 4.77 11.72
CA ILE A 178 5.06 5.62 10.53
C ILE A 178 6.24 5.35 9.61
N LYS A 179 7.46 5.25 10.18
CA LYS A 179 8.68 4.96 9.43
C LYS A 179 8.68 3.54 8.86
N ALA A 180 8.21 2.55 9.61
CA ALA A 180 8.17 1.15 9.17
C ALA A 180 7.33 0.97 7.91
N MET A 181 6.23 1.72 7.79
CA MET A 181 5.27 1.57 6.68
C MET A 181 5.51 2.52 5.51
N ARG A 182 6.55 3.37 5.55
CA ARG A 182 6.79 4.42 4.57
C ARG A 182 6.86 3.95 3.12
N HIS A 183 7.60 2.87 2.86
CA HIS A 183 7.78 2.34 1.50
C HIS A 183 6.50 1.71 0.98
N ALA A 184 5.88 0.83 1.77
CA ALA A 184 4.64 0.14 1.37
C ALA A 184 3.51 1.14 1.07
N VAL A 185 3.44 2.25 1.80
CA VAL A 185 2.39 3.25 1.62
C VAL A 185 2.71 4.26 0.53
N LEU A 186 3.97 4.68 0.36
CA LEU A 186 4.29 5.82 -0.51
C LEU A 186 4.82 5.45 -1.89
N ARG A 187 5.44 4.27 -2.10
CA ARG A 187 6.11 3.95 -3.36
C ARG A 187 5.23 4.03 -4.61
N HIS A 188 3.96 3.70 -4.49
CA HIS A 188 3.01 3.76 -5.61
C HIS A 188 2.31 5.12 -5.75
N ARG A 189 2.66 6.08 -4.90
CA ARG A 189 2.11 7.45 -4.86
C ARG A 189 3.14 8.51 -5.27
N MET A 190 4.40 8.13 -5.39
CA MET A 190 5.48 9.01 -5.78
C MET A 190 5.95 8.66 -7.19
N ILE A 191 5.75 9.58 -8.13
CA ILE A 191 5.99 9.35 -9.54
C ILE A 191 7.27 10.04 -9.95
N ARG A 192 8.23 9.26 -10.41
CA ARG A 192 9.53 9.74 -10.88
C ARG A 192 9.40 10.48 -12.21
N THR A 193 10.35 11.39 -12.47
CA THR A 193 10.55 11.97 -13.80
C THR A 193 11.08 10.90 -14.78
N TYR A 194 10.98 11.15 -16.07
CA TYR A 194 11.52 10.25 -17.09
C TYR A 194 13.04 10.08 -16.94
N ASP A 195 13.75 11.16 -16.64
CA ASP A 195 15.20 11.11 -16.40
C ASP A 195 15.54 10.23 -15.20
N ALA A 196 14.78 10.37 -14.10
CA ALA A 196 14.97 9.53 -12.92
C ALA A 196 14.68 8.04 -13.18
N ILE A 197 13.76 7.73 -14.09
CA ILE A 197 13.50 6.35 -14.51
C ILE A 197 14.64 5.83 -15.36
N ALA A 198 15.12 6.62 -16.35
CA ALA A 198 16.23 6.26 -17.22
C ALA A 198 17.54 6.04 -16.44
N ASP A 199 17.78 6.86 -15.40
CA ASP A 199 18.93 6.74 -14.50
C ASP A 199 18.79 5.62 -13.46
N GLY A 200 17.69 4.85 -13.48
CA GLY A 200 17.45 3.74 -12.54
C GLY A 200 17.26 4.19 -11.08
N VAL A 201 16.85 5.43 -10.85
CA VAL A 201 16.65 5.95 -9.47
C VAL A 201 15.55 5.15 -8.77
N ASP A 202 15.90 4.56 -7.62
CA ASP A 202 14.93 3.86 -6.78
C ASP A 202 14.03 4.83 -6.02
N VAL A 203 12.72 4.64 -6.12
CA VAL A 203 11.74 5.47 -5.41
C VAL A 203 11.85 5.33 -3.89
N ASP A 204 12.22 4.15 -3.38
CA ASP A 204 12.37 3.91 -1.95
C ASP A 204 13.51 4.77 -1.36
N ARG A 205 14.59 5.01 -2.12
CA ARG A 205 15.64 5.95 -1.72
C ARG A 205 15.16 7.40 -1.63
N LEU A 206 14.25 7.80 -2.53
CA LEU A 206 13.65 9.15 -2.46
C LEU A 206 12.73 9.28 -1.25
N ILE A 207 11.97 8.23 -0.92
CA ILE A 207 11.17 8.17 0.30
C ILE A 207 12.06 8.31 1.54
N ASP A 208 13.17 7.57 1.60
CA ASP A 208 14.12 7.65 2.72
C ASP A 208 14.71 9.05 2.86
N SER A 209 15.03 9.72 1.75
CA SER A 209 15.52 11.09 1.77
C SER A 209 14.50 12.06 2.38
N VAL A 210 13.21 11.89 2.10
CA VAL A 210 12.12 12.68 2.71
C VAL A 210 12.06 12.44 4.22
N PHE A 211 12.06 11.18 4.65
CA PHE A 211 11.96 10.82 6.06
C PHE A 211 13.18 11.25 6.89
N ASN A 212 14.35 11.29 6.27
CA ASN A 212 15.57 11.77 6.90
C ASN A 212 15.60 13.30 7.03
N ALA A 213 14.94 14.02 6.12
CA ALA A 213 14.90 15.48 6.14
C ALA A 213 13.85 16.05 7.10
N VAL A 214 12.73 15.35 7.30
CA VAL A 214 11.65 15.81 8.18
C VAL A 214 11.93 15.35 9.62
N PRO A 215 12.12 16.30 10.57
CA PRO A 215 12.44 15.95 11.95
C PRO A 215 11.27 15.23 12.63
N VAL A 216 11.60 14.22 13.41
CA VAL A 216 10.65 13.53 14.29
C VAL A 216 10.28 14.48 15.44
N PRO A 217 8.98 14.62 15.79
CA PRO A 217 8.53 15.49 16.87
C PRO A 217 8.89 14.97 18.26
#